data_ce7349239801ad87acc6d011d1c77ae6
#
_entry.id   ce7349239801ad87acc6d011d1c77ae6
#
_cell.length_a   1.000
_cell.length_b   1.000
_cell.length_c   1.000
_cell.angle_alpha   90.00
_cell.angle_beta   90.00
_cell.angle_gamma   90.00
#
_symmetry.space_group_name_H-M   'P 1'
#
loop_
_entity.id
_entity.type
_entity.pdbx_description
1 polymer ?
#
loop_
_entity_poly.entity_id
_entity_poly.type
_entity_poly.pdbx_seq_one_letter_code
_entity_poly.pdbx_strand_id
1 'polypeptide(L)'
;MTVTAVALTSCCGASKSEAPWIVDRFDDIKVIRYEVPGFEQLPLAEKELVYYLAEAAKCGRDILFDQNFKYNLAVRRTLETVYENYRGDRSAAEWKALEKYLKKVWFANGIHHHYSNDKFVPGFTEGYLLDVIETIPEEKFGDLNPLRGEVCKAIFDPALYKTRLNQTAGEDLIATSSNNYYEGVTQAEVEKFYADMVDHNDPEPISYGLNSKLVKENGVLKERVWKVGGMYSPAIEKIVYWLEKAQAVAAEPQKSNIAALIEYYKTGDLREFDRYNIGWVKDTVSNVDFVNGFIEDYGDPLGRKASWEGIVNFMDKEACHRTEVISDNAQWFEDHSPVAPAYRKEKVKGVSAKVITVAMLGGDCYPSTPIGINLPNADWSRSTTSPMPTTWLLTATVSTRSSCCVPGIAR
;
A
#
# COMPACT_ATOMS: atom_id res chain seq x y z
N MET A 1 50.07 49.56 -33.12
CA MET A 1 49.30 48.28 -33.14
C MET A 1 48.70 48.11 -31.77
N THR A 2 47.42 48.42 -31.65
CA THR A 2 46.69 48.41 -30.38
C THR A 2 45.87 47.14 -30.38
N VAL A 3 46.14 46.21 -29.45
CA VAL A 3 45.38 44.97 -29.30
C VAL A 3 44.26 45.22 -28.31
N THR A 4 43.03 45.19 -28.80
CA THR A 4 41.82 45.31 -27.98
C THR A 4 41.45 43.93 -27.48
N ALA A 5 41.52 43.69 -26.16
CA ALA A 5 41.04 42.48 -25.52
C ALA A 5 39.53 42.60 -25.34
N VAL A 6 38.77 41.69 -25.99
CA VAL A 6 37.33 41.52 -25.79
C VAL A 6 37.12 40.54 -24.65
N ALA A 7 36.64 41.05 -23.52
CA ALA A 7 36.24 40.23 -22.40
C ALA A 7 34.83 39.64 -22.71
N LEU A 8 34.77 38.35 -22.99
CA LEU A 8 33.51 37.58 -23.07
C LEU A 8 33.02 37.25 -21.64
N THR A 9 32.12 38.05 -21.11
CA THR A 9 31.35 37.71 -19.90
C THR A 9 30.29 36.69 -20.29
N SER A 10 30.60 35.43 -20.04
CA SER A 10 29.62 34.34 -20.15
C SER A 10 28.73 34.33 -18.88
N CYS A 11 27.59 35.01 -18.96
CA CYS A 11 26.49 34.81 -18.03
C CYS A 11 25.63 33.64 -18.51
N CYS A 12 26.11 32.41 -18.28
CA CYS A 12 25.27 31.23 -18.38
C CYS A 12 24.85 30.81 -16.97
N GLY A 13 23.82 31.47 -16.46
CA GLY A 13 22.91 30.89 -15.50
C GLY A 13 22.07 29.83 -16.19
N ALA A 14 22.65 28.68 -16.50
CA ALA A 14 21.86 27.54 -16.92
C ALA A 14 21.03 27.10 -15.71
N SER A 15 19.75 27.44 -15.71
CA SER A 15 18.77 26.74 -14.89
C SER A 15 18.94 25.27 -15.27
N LYS A 16 19.38 24.43 -14.31
CA LYS A 16 19.39 22.98 -14.51
C LYS A 16 17.94 22.60 -14.81
N SER A 17 17.62 22.31 -16.08
CA SER A 17 16.33 21.77 -16.45
C SER A 17 16.13 20.51 -15.62
N GLU A 18 15.05 20.44 -14.85
CA GLU A 18 14.72 19.23 -14.13
C GLU A 18 14.65 18.06 -15.12
N ALA A 19 15.08 16.90 -14.66
CA ALA A 19 15.05 15.70 -15.48
C ALA A 19 13.60 15.43 -15.97
N PRO A 20 13.40 15.10 -17.26
CA PRO A 20 12.06 15.06 -17.88
C PRO A 20 11.10 14.04 -17.27
N TRP A 21 11.61 13.09 -16.45
CA TRP A 21 10.81 12.11 -15.74
C TRP A 21 10.26 12.61 -14.38
N ILE A 22 10.72 13.75 -13.85
CA ILE A 22 10.17 14.34 -12.63
C ILE A 22 8.92 15.12 -13.04
N VAL A 23 7.77 14.73 -12.51
CA VAL A 23 6.48 15.36 -12.81
C VAL A 23 6.01 16.31 -11.72
N ASP A 24 6.48 16.13 -10.47
CA ASP A 24 6.19 17.02 -9.35
C ASP A 24 7.27 16.92 -8.26
N ARG A 25 7.34 17.95 -7.42
CA ARG A 25 8.13 17.98 -6.20
C ARG A 25 7.39 18.73 -5.11
N PHE A 26 7.33 18.16 -3.93
CA PHE A 26 6.82 18.83 -2.76
C PHE A 26 7.48 18.27 -1.50
N ASP A 27 7.86 19.14 -0.57
CA ASP A 27 8.64 18.78 0.60
C ASP A 27 9.93 18.01 0.21
N ASP A 28 10.17 16.85 0.77
CA ASP A 28 11.27 15.93 0.44
C ASP A 28 10.90 14.87 -0.61
N ILE A 29 9.68 14.95 -1.17
CA ILE A 29 9.12 13.97 -2.11
C ILE A 29 9.33 14.42 -3.55
N LYS A 30 9.76 13.49 -4.40
CA LYS A 30 9.78 13.62 -5.86
C LYS A 30 8.79 12.64 -6.46
N VAL A 31 7.86 13.15 -7.25
CA VAL A 31 6.96 12.31 -8.06
C VAL A 31 7.59 12.10 -9.43
N ILE A 32 7.88 10.87 -9.76
CA ILE A 32 8.53 10.52 -11.01
C ILE A 32 7.62 9.65 -11.88
N ARG A 33 7.70 9.85 -13.18
CA ARG A 33 7.13 8.93 -14.15
C ARG A 33 8.14 7.81 -14.40
N TYR A 34 7.71 6.57 -14.31
CA TYR A 34 8.54 5.44 -14.69
C TYR A 34 7.95 4.71 -15.90
N GLU A 35 8.79 3.97 -16.59
CA GLU A 35 8.41 3.12 -17.70
C GLU A 35 8.16 1.70 -17.19
N VAL A 36 7.30 0.95 -17.88
CA VAL A 36 7.01 -0.47 -17.60
C VAL A 36 7.62 -1.32 -18.71
N PRO A 37 8.93 -1.59 -18.65
CA PRO A 37 9.61 -2.32 -19.71
C PRO A 37 9.04 -3.74 -19.84
N GLY A 38 8.88 -4.21 -21.07
CA GLY A 38 8.31 -5.53 -21.34
C GLY A 38 6.79 -5.55 -21.53
N PHE A 39 6.05 -4.50 -21.13
CA PHE A 39 4.59 -4.48 -21.27
C PHE A 39 4.13 -4.58 -22.71
N GLU A 40 4.79 -3.86 -23.64
CA GLU A 40 4.42 -3.85 -25.06
C GLU A 40 4.59 -5.21 -25.74
N GLN A 41 5.46 -6.06 -25.22
CA GLN A 41 5.72 -7.40 -25.71
C GLN A 41 4.74 -8.46 -25.20
N LEU A 42 3.91 -8.14 -24.20
CA LEU A 42 2.89 -9.06 -23.70
C LEU A 42 1.84 -9.37 -24.79
N PRO A 43 1.34 -10.61 -24.86
CA PRO A 43 0.16 -10.96 -25.65
C PRO A 43 -1.06 -10.11 -25.25
N LEU A 44 -2.01 -9.91 -26.16
CA LEU A 44 -3.20 -9.10 -25.88
C LEU A 44 -3.96 -9.56 -24.64
N ALA A 45 -4.18 -10.86 -24.47
CA ALA A 45 -4.89 -11.41 -23.32
C ALA A 45 -4.16 -11.09 -21.99
N GLU A 46 -2.83 -11.10 -21.95
CA GLU A 46 -2.08 -10.71 -20.76
C GLU A 46 -2.13 -9.20 -20.51
N LYS A 47 -2.13 -8.37 -21.56
CA LYS A 47 -2.36 -6.92 -21.42
C LYS A 47 -3.74 -6.60 -20.86
N GLU A 48 -4.78 -7.28 -21.34
CA GLU A 48 -6.14 -7.17 -20.82
C GLU A 48 -6.21 -7.63 -19.35
N LEU A 49 -5.53 -8.72 -19.01
CA LEU A 49 -5.45 -9.23 -17.64
C LEU A 49 -4.79 -8.21 -16.71
N VAL A 50 -3.63 -7.66 -17.08
CA VAL A 50 -2.95 -6.59 -16.34
C VAL A 50 -3.87 -5.38 -16.14
N TYR A 51 -4.59 -4.97 -17.19
CA TYR A 51 -5.53 -3.86 -17.13
C TYR A 51 -6.65 -4.11 -16.11
N TYR A 52 -7.33 -5.26 -16.18
CA TYR A 52 -8.44 -5.56 -15.28
C TYR A 52 -7.99 -5.72 -13.82
N LEU A 53 -6.84 -6.36 -13.60
CA LEU A 53 -6.24 -6.47 -12.26
C LEU A 53 -5.82 -5.09 -11.70
N ALA A 54 -5.28 -4.21 -12.55
CA ALA A 54 -4.94 -2.84 -12.15
C ALA A 54 -6.18 -2.01 -11.81
N GLU A 55 -7.28 -2.16 -12.55
CA GLU A 55 -8.56 -1.51 -12.21
C GLU A 55 -9.10 -2.01 -10.87
N ALA A 56 -9.02 -3.32 -10.60
CA ALA A 56 -9.38 -3.89 -9.30
C ALA A 56 -8.51 -3.29 -8.18
N ALA A 57 -7.19 -3.20 -8.39
CA ALA A 57 -6.25 -2.63 -7.42
C ALA A 57 -6.54 -1.15 -7.11
N LYS A 58 -7.02 -0.36 -8.05
CA LYS A 58 -7.39 1.05 -7.80
C LYS A 58 -8.63 1.22 -6.92
N CYS A 59 -9.54 0.24 -6.92
CA CYS A 59 -10.79 0.33 -6.18
C CYS A 59 -10.61 0.29 -4.66
N GLY A 60 -9.52 -0.27 -4.16
CA GLY A 60 -9.25 -0.39 -2.72
C GLY A 60 -8.62 0.84 -2.07
N ARG A 61 -8.27 1.88 -2.84
CA ARG A 61 -7.62 3.09 -2.30
C ARG A 61 -8.36 3.70 -1.12
N ASP A 62 -9.67 3.86 -1.22
CA ASP A 62 -10.48 4.49 -0.18
C ASP A 62 -10.60 3.61 1.07
N ILE A 63 -10.48 2.30 0.93
CA ILE A 63 -10.41 1.35 2.05
C ILE A 63 -9.19 1.66 2.90
N LEU A 64 -7.99 1.76 2.30
CA LEU A 64 -6.78 2.05 3.04
C LEU A 64 -6.81 3.42 3.72
N PHE A 65 -7.35 4.46 3.06
CA PHE A 65 -7.53 5.77 3.70
C PHE A 65 -8.34 5.66 4.99
N ASP A 66 -9.45 4.92 4.98
CA ASP A 66 -10.30 4.72 6.15
C ASP A 66 -9.63 3.84 7.21
N GLN A 67 -8.93 2.77 6.82
CA GLN A 67 -8.17 1.92 7.73
C GLN A 67 -7.08 2.69 8.47
N ASN A 68 -6.38 3.59 7.79
CA ASN A 68 -5.33 4.41 8.38
C ASN A 68 -5.87 5.41 9.42
N PHE A 69 -7.05 5.97 9.21
CA PHE A 69 -7.72 6.84 10.18
C PHE A 69 -9.16 7.15 9.75
N LYS A 70 -10.10 7.03 10.65
CA LYS A 70 -11.56 7.16 10.39
C LYS A 70 -12.01 8.46 9.72
N TYR A 71 -11.26 9.56 9.85
CA TYR A 71 -11.58 10.84 9.22
C TYR A 71 -10.73 11.14 7.97
N ASN A 72 -9.83 10.27 7.56
CA ASN A 72 -8.96 10.52 6.40
C ASN A 72 -9.76 10.78 5.12
N LEU A 73 -10.84 10.04 4.88
CA LEU A 73 -11.69 10.27 3.71
C LEU A 73 -12.38 11.63 3.76
N ALA A 74 -12.88 12.05 4.93
CA ALA A 74 -13.50 13.36 5.11
C ALA A 74 -12.47 14.48 4.91
N VAL A 75 -11.28 14.36 5.51
CA VAL A 75 -10.18 15.32 5.33
C VAL A 75 -9.79 15.42 3.85
N ARG A 76 -9.52 14.30 3.19
CA ARG A 76 -9.13 14.29 1.79
C ARG A 76 -10.18 14.95 0.90
N ARG A 77 -11.43 14.52 0.99
CA ARG A 77 -12.54 15.03 0.16
C ARG A 77 -12.81 16.50 0.42
N THR A 78 -12.71 16.97 1.68
CA THR A 78 -12.85 18.39 2.01
C THR A 78 -11.73 19.21 1.34
N LEU A 79 -10.48 18.78 1.47
CA LEU A 79 -9.35 19.48 0.86
C LEU A 79 -9.37 19.40 -0.68
N GLU A 80 -9.81 18.28 -1.28
CA GLU A 80 -10.04 18.15 -2.72
C GLU A 80 -11.11 19.12 -3.20
N THR A 81 -12.26 19.21 -2.48
CA THR A 81 -13.33 20.16 -2.80
C THR A 81 -12.83 21.60 -2.74
N VAL A 82 -12.03 21.94 -1.72
CA VAL A 82 -11.37 23.25 -1.62
C VAL A 82 -10.45 23.48 -2.79
N TYR A 83 -9.59 22.54 -3.10
CA TYR A 83 -8.59 22.65 -4.19
C TYR A 83 -9.26 22.86 -5.57
N GLU A 84 -10.34 22.15 -5.83
CA GLU A 84 -11.05 22.23 -7.11
C GLU A 84 -11.87 23.52 -7.27
N ASN A 85 -12.47 24.03 -6.19
CA ASN A 85 -13.47 25.08 -6.25
C ASN A 85 -12.98 26.47 -5.81
N TYR A 86 -11.88 26.59 -5.08
CA TYR A 86 -11.35 27.88 -4.67
C TYR A 86 -10.90 28.72 -5.87
N ARG A 87 -11.32 29.99 -5.92
CA ARG A 87 -11.01 30.92 -7.01
C ARG A 87 -10.25 32.17 -6.54
N GLY A 88 -9.80 32.20 -5.28
CA GLY A 88 -9.00 33.29 -4.73
C GLY A 88 -7.52 33.20 -5.10
N ASP A 89 -6.67 33.89 -4.33
CA ASP A 89 -5.24 33.98 -4.58
C ASP A 89 -4.50 32.67 -4.27
N ARG A 90 -4.20 31.90 -5.31
CA ARG A 90 -3.40 30.66 -5.21
C ARG A 90 -1.90 30.90 -5.12
N SER A 91 -1.45 32.16 -5.21
CA SER A 91 -0.04 32.53 -5.01
C SER A 91 0.29 32.77 -3.53
N ALA A 92 -0.72 32.97 -2.68
CA ALA A 92 -0.58 33.19 -1.25
C ALA A 92 0.19 32.08 -0.54
N ALA A 93 0.95 32.42 0.48
CA ALA A 93 1.77 31.46 1.23
C ALA A 93 0.94 30.37 1.89
N GLU A 94 -0.21 30.72 2.47
CA GLU A 94 -1.11 29.75 3.13
C GLU A 94 -1.77 28.81 2.10
N TRP A 95 -2.12 29.30 0.90
CA TRP A 95 -2.61 28.42 -0.16
C TRP A 95 -1.56 27.38 -0.57
N LYS A 96 -0.31 27.81 -0.79
CA LYS A 96 0.78 26.88 -1.12
C LYS A 96 1.03 25.86 -0.02
N ALA A 97 0.88 26.26 1.25
CA ALA A 97 0.99 25.36 2.37
C ALA A 97 -0.18 24.35 2.42
N LEU A 98 -1.41 24.78 2.12
CA LEU A 98 -2.59 23.92 2.01
C LEU A 98 -2.42 22.91 0.86
N GLU A 99 -2.01 23.38 -0.31
CA GLU A 99 -1.74 22.51 -1.47
C GLU A 99 -0.67 21.46 -1.13
N LYS A 100 0.42 21.87 -0.47
CA LYS A 100 1.47 20.95 -0.01
C LYS A 100 0.92 19.92 0.98
N TYR A 101 0.09 20.36 1.93
CA TYR A 101 -0.53 19.45 2.90
C TYR A 101 -1.45 18.42 2.22
N LEU A 102 -2.29 18.85 1.27
CA LEU A 102 -3.13 17.95 0.47
C LEU A 102 -2.29 16.93 -0.30
N LYS A 103 -1.19 17.36 -0.93
CA LYS A 103 -0.25 16.44 -1.61
C LYS A 103 0.35 15.41 -0.64
N LYS A 104 0.68 15.80 0.59
CA LYS A 104 1.15 14.88 1.63
C LYS A 104 0.06 13.88 2.03
N VAL A 105 -1.20 14.33 2.19
CA VAL A 105 -2.34 13.46 2.49
C VAL A 105 -2.58 12.45 1.36
N TRP A 106 -2.50 12.87 0.10
CA TRP A 106 -2.60 11.94 -1.04
C TRP A 106 -1.48 10.91 -1.04
N PHE A 107 -0.25 11.37 -0.82
CA PHE A 107 0.93 10.53 -0.89
C PHE A 107 0.98 9.50 0.26
N ALA A 108 0.63 9.90 1.47
CA ALA A 108 0.71 9.05 2.66
C ALA A 108 -0.56 8.22 2.94
N ASN A 109 -1.57 8.28 2.07
CA ASN A 109 -2.89 7.67 2.31
C ASN A 109 -3.54 8.13 3.62
N GLY A 110 -3.39 9.42 3.96
CA GLY A 110 -3.97 10.02 5.17
C GLY A 110 -3.15 11.13 5.78
N ILE A 111 -3.58 11.57 6.97
CA ILE A 111 -2.97 12.69 7.69
C ILE A 111 -1.69 12.34 8.48
N HIS A 112 -1.26 11.08 8.43
CA HIS A 112 -0.07 10.61 9.14
C HIS A 112 1.04 10.24 8.15
N HIS A 113 2.27 10.50 8.56
CA HIS A 113 3.45 10.13 7.77
C HIS A 113 3.54 8.61 7.62
N HIS A 114 3.80 8.14 6.42
CA HIS A 114 3.75 6.72 6.06
C HIS A 114 4.80 5.83 6.77
N TYR A 115 5.93 6.41 7.21
CA TYR A 115 6.94 5.67 7.98
C TYR A 115 6.92 5.99 9.47
N SER A 116 6.99 7.30 9.86
CA SER A 116 7.07 7.66 11.28
C SER A 116 5.74 7.50 12.01
N ASN A 117 4.64 7.37 11.28
CA ASN A 117 3.27 7.37 11.80
C ASN A 117 2.82 8.68 12.46
N ASP A 118 3.64 9.73 12.47
CA ASP A 118 3.32 11.01 13.08
C ASP A 118 2.30 11.78 12.24
N LYS A 119 1.41 12.49 12.92
CA LYS A 119 0.47 13.40 12.27
C LYS A 119 1.21 14.56 11.61
N PHE A 120 0.84 14.88 10.36
CA PHE A 120 1.36 16.04 9.67
C PHE A 120 0.94 17.34 10.35
N VAL A 121 1.89 18.26 10.51
CA VAL A 121 1.61 19.62 10.94
C VAL A 121 1.22 20.46 9.72
N PRO A 122 0.04 21.09 9.71
CA PRO A 122 -0.35 21.98 8.62
C PRO A 122 0.51 23.25 8.64
N GLY A 123 0.89 23.73 7.46
CA GLY A 123 1.63 24.98 7.30
C GLY A 123 0.71 26.20 7.05
N PHE A 124 -0.57 26.05 7.31
CA PHE A 124 -1.64 27.07 7.20
C PHE A 124 -2.51 27.03 8.44
N THR A 125 -3.28 28.09 8.68
CA THR A 125 -4.11 28.23 9.89
C THR A 125 -5.50 27.61 9.69
N GLU A 126 -6.16 27.22 10.79
CA GLU A 126 -7.56 26.79 10.78
C GLU A 126 -8.47 27.92 10.25
N GLY A 127 -8.24 29.18 10.72
CA GLY A 127 -8.97 30.34 10.24
C GLY A 127 -8.90 30.50 8.72
N TYR A 128 -7.69 30.36 8.14
CA TYR A 128 -7.54 30.42 6.70
C TYR A 128 -8.33 29.33 5.97
N LEU A 129 -8.30 28.09 6.46
CA LEU A 129 -9.10 27.02 5.86
C LEU A 129 -10.60 27.33 5.89
N LEU A 130 -11.10 27.82 7.02
CA LEU A 130 -12.51 28.17 7.18
C LEU A 130 -12.89 29.34 6.27
N ASP A 131 -12.08 30.40 6.19
CA ASP A 131 -12.28 31.52 5.28
C ASP A 131 -12.36 31.07 3.81
N VAL A 132 -11.49 30.15 3.40
CA VAL A 132 -11.50 29.56 2.05
C VAL A 132 -12.77 28.73 1.82
N ILE A 133 -13.18 27.91 2.78
CA ILE A 133 -14.40 27.09 2.70
C ILE A 133 -15.64 27.99 2.52
N GLU A 134 -15.71 29.11 3.23
CA GLU A 134 -16.83 30.07 3.13
C GLU A 134 -16.97 30.72 1.76
N THR A 135 -15.88 30.77 0.96
CA THR A 135 -15.94 31.26 -0.43
C THR A 135 -16.54 30.26 -1.42
N ILE A 136 -16.74 29.02 -1.02
CA ILE A 136 -17.18 27.90 -1.86
C ILE A 136 -18.66 27.59 -1.54
N PRO A 137 -19.52 27.45 -2.55
CA PRO A 137 -20.92 27.08 -2.33
C PRO A 137 -21.06 25.81 -1.49
N GLU A 138 -21.95 25.87 -0.48
CA GLU A 138 -22.11 24.80 0.53
C GLU A 138 -22.49 23.45 -0.10
N GLU A 139 -23.26 23.48 -1.16
CA GLU A 139 -23.66 22.27 -1.90
C GLU A 139 -22.49 21.48 -2.49
N LYS A 140 -21.32 22.11 -2.66
CA LYS A 140 -20.09 21.42 -3.11
C LYS A 140 -19.53 20.45 -2.08
N PHE A 141 -19.83 20.69 -0.81
CA PHE A 141 -19.36 19.82 0.28
C PHE A 141 -20.36 18.70 0.59
N GLY A 142 -21.65 18.86 0.29
CA GLY A 142 -22.66 17.82 0.46
C GLY A 142 -22.63 17.15 1.85
N ASP A 143 -22.38 15.86 1.88
CA ASP A 143 -22.29 15.02 3.08
C ASP A 143 -21.06 15.32 3.98
N LEU A 144 -20.12 16.15 3.52
CA LEU A 144 -18.97 16.60 4.31
C LEU A 144 -19.32 17.74 5.29
N ASN A 145 -20.40 18.48 5.05
CA ASN A 145 -20.78 19.63 5.88
C ASN A 145 -20.91 19.30 7.37
N PRO A 146 -21.58 18.21 7.80
CA PRO A 146 -21.66 17.86 9.22
C PRO A 146 -20.32 17.43 9.81
N LEU A 147 -19.32 17.10 8.99
CA LEU A 147 -18.00 16.63 9.43
C LEU A 147 -16.96 17.75 9.56
N ARG A 148 -17.27 19.00 9.20
CA ARG A 148 -16.31 20.14 9.23
C ARG A 148 -15.57 20.26 10.57
N GLY A 149 -16.29 20.17 11.69
CA GLY A 149 -15.69 20.25 13.02
C GLY A 149 -14.68 19.13 13.29
N GLU A 150 -14.99 17.90 12.87
CA GLU A 150 -14.08 16.77 13.03
C GLU A 150 -12.88 16.85 12.07
N VAL A 151 -13.08 17.37 10.86
CA VAL A 151 -11.99 17.63 9.90
C VAL A 151 -11.02 18.67 10.47
N CYS A 152 -11.52 19.80 11.02
CA CYS A 152 -10.69 20.82 11.66
C CYS A 152 -9.92 20.25 12.86
N LYS A 153 -10.57 19.52 13.76
CA LYS A 153 -9.89 18.87 14.89
C LYS A 153 -8.83 17.88 14.40
N ALA A 154 -9.12 17.07 13.38
CA ALA A 154 -8.19 16.10 12.83
C ALA A 154 -6.94 16.77 12.28
N ILE A 155 -7.08 17.92 11.60
CA ILE A 155 -5.95 18.63 10.99
C ILE A 155 -5.20 19.44 12.05
N PHE A 156 -5.88 20.26 12.86
CA PHE A 156 -5.25 21.34 13.61
C PHE A 156 -5.01 21.06 15.10
N ASP A 157 -5.77 20.16 15.75
CA ASP A 157 -5.57 19.88 17.17
C ASP A 157 -4.30 19.02 17.38
N PRO A 158 -3.21 19.58 17.97
CA PRO A 158 -1.97 18.84 18.15
C PRO A 158 -2.06 17.78 19.25
N ALA A 159 -3.11 17.81 20.10
CA ALA A 159 -3.29 16.85 21.18
C ALA A 159 -4.00 15.57 20.70
N LEU A 160 -4.77 15.66 19.60
CA LEU A 160 -5.57 14.56 19.09
C LEU A 160 -4.88 13.85 17.92
N TYR A 161 -5.05 12.54 17.85
CA TYR A 161 -4.64 11.71 16.71
C TYR A 161 -3.15 11.85 16.35
N LYS A 162 -2.28 11.90 17.36
CA LYS A 162 -0.84 12.21 17.23
C LYS A 162 -0.10 11.21 16.36
N THR A 163 -0.45 9.94 16.47
CA THR A 163 0.19 8.86 15.73
C THR A 163 -0.83 7.88 15.16
N ARG A 164 -0.58 7.39 13.97
CA ARG A 164 -1.41 6.35 13.34
C ARG A 164 -1.29 5.03 14.10
N LEU A 165 -0.07 4.65 14.46
CA LEU A 165 0.29 3.39 15.10
C LEU A 165 1.20 3.67 16.29
N ASN A 166 0.78 3.30 17.50
CA ASN A 166 1.62 3.30 18.69
C ASN A 166 2.01 1.85 19.07
N GLN A 167 3.28 1.65 19.38
CA GLN A 167 3.83 0.37 19.85
C GLN A 167 4.62 0.52 21.15
N THR A 168 4.35 1.58 21.92
CA THR A 168 5.04 1.85 23.19
C THR A 168 4.65 0.82 24.24
N ALA A 169 5.62 0.10 24.77
CA ALA A 169 5.39 -0.90 25.80
C ALA A 169 4.77 -0.28 27.06
N GLY A 170 3.74 -0.94 27.60
CA GLY A 170 3.04 -0.52 28.81
C GLY A 170 1.89 0.45 28.61
N GLU A 171 1.60 0.86 27.38
CA GLU A 171 0.41 1.64 27.00
C GLU A 171 -0.68 0.72 26.44
N ASP A 172 -1.94 1.16 26.47
CA ASP A 172 -3.00 0.54 25.67
C ASP A 172 -2.79 0.94 24.22
N LEU A 173 -2.28 0.02 23.42
CA LEU A 173 -1.86 0.27 22.04
C LEU A 173 -3.04 0.66 21.14
N ILE A 174 -4.26 0.19 21.46
CA ILE A 174 -5.48 0.53 20.72
C ILE A 174 -5.93 1.95 21.05
N ALA A 175 -5.99 2.29 22.33
CA ALA A 175 -6.45 3.60 22.77
C ALA A 175 -5.52 4.74 22.33
N THR A 176 -4.23 4.44 22.13
CA THR A 176 -3.20 5.41 21.77
C THR A 176 -2.86 5.44 20.27
N SER A 177 -3.40 4.52 19.46
CA SER A 177 -3.31 4.51 18.00
C SER A 177 -4.55 5.17 17.37
N SER A 178 -4.36 5.84 16.23
CA SER A 178 -5.44 6.51 15.50
C SER A 178 -6.00 5.69 14.34
N ASN A 179 -5.43 4.53 14.03
CA ASN A 179 -5.94 3.66 12.97
C ASN A 179 -7.38 3.19 13.28
N ASN A 180 -8.10 2.76 12.25
CA ASN A 180 -9.54 2.52 12.32
C ASN A 180 -9.91 1.02 12.37
N TYR A 181 -9.07 0.19 12.98
CA TYR A 181 -9.30 -1.25 13.10
C TYR A 181 -10.18 -1.62 14.29
N TYR A 182 -10.29 -0.71 15.27
CA TYR A 182 -10.99 -0.95 16.53
C TYR A 182 -11.87 0.25 16.89
N GLU A 183 -13.00 -0.01 17.57
CA GLU A 183 -13.88 1.07 18.03
C GLU A 183 -14.57 0.73 19.34
N GLY A 184 -14.36 1.57 20.36
CA GLY A 184 -14.99 1.42 21.68
C GLY A 184 -14.52 0.20 22.47
N VAL A 185 -13.33 -0.34 22.16
CA VAL A 185 -12.73 -1.51 22.79
C VAL A 185 -11.37 -1.18 23.39
N THR A 186 -10.97 -1.92 24.42
CA THR A 186 -9.65 -1.89 25.01
C THR A 186 -8.77 -3.00 24.42
N GLN A 187 -7.45 -2.86 24.54
CA GLN A 187 -6.51 -3.90 24.12
C GLN A 187 -6.83 -5.26 24.77
N ALA A 188 -7.07 -5.29 26.09
CA ALA A 188 -7.36 -6.54 26.80
C ALA A 188 -8.65 -7.22 26.31
N GLU A 189 -9.68 -6.44 25.94
CA GLU A 189 -10.92 -6.99 25.37
C GLU A 189 -10.66 -7.62 23.99
N VAL A 190 -9.85 -6.97 23.16
CA VAL A 190 -9.50 -7.50 21.84
C VAL A 190 -8.68 -8.77 21.94
N GLU A 191 -7.63 -8.76 22.76
CA GLU A 191 -6.78 -9.95 22.98
C GLU A 191 -7.59 -11.15 23.46
N LYS A 192 -8.47 -10.93 24.45
CA LYS A 192 -9.35 -12.00 24.94
C LYS A 192 -10.33 -12.48 23.88
N PHE A 193 -10.97 -11.57 23.14
CA PHE A 193 -11.97 -11.90 22.12
C PHE A 193 -11.39 -12.85 21.05
N TYR A 194 -10.19 -12.58 20.58
CA TYR A 194 -9.56 -13.43 19.57
C TYR A 194 -8.88 -14.66 20.15
N ALA A 195 -8.38 -14.61 21.39
CA ALA A 195 -7.86 -15.81 22.05
C ALA A 195 -8.94 -16.88 22.23
N ASP A 196 -10.17 -16.46 22.56
CA ASP A 196 -11.32 -17.37 22.72
C ASP A 196 -11.75 -18.05 21.39
N MET A 197 -11.31 -17.55 20.21
CA MET A 197 -11.62 -18.12 18.90
C MET A 197 -10.62 -19.17 18.42
N VAL A 198 -9.40 -19.17 18.98
CA VAL A 198 -8.30 -20.02 18.49
C VAL A 198 -8.52 -21.47 18.88
N ASP A 199 -8.56 -22.36 17.90
CA ASP A 199 -8.41 -23.80 18.13
C ASP A 199 -6.93 -24.16 18.05
N HIS A 200 -6.32 -24.45 19.18
CA HIS A 200 -4.90 -24.82 19.30
C HIS A 200 -4.58 -26.20 18.70
N ASN A 201 -5.57 -27.00 18.34
CA ASN A 201 -5.40 -28.29 17.69
C ASN A 201 -5.57 -28.24 16.17
N ASP A 202 -5.94 -27.08 15.62
CA ASP A 202 -6.08 -26.89 14.18
C ASP A 202 -4.68 -26.81 13.53
N PRO A 203 -4.29 -27.77 12.67
CA PRO A 203 -3.02 -27.72 11.96
C PRO A 203 -2.97 -26.60 10.89
N GLU A 204 -4.13 -26.04 10.55
CA GLU A 204 -4.32 -24.99 9.55
C GLU A 204 -5.04 -23.79 10.20
N PRO A 205 -4.41 -23.08 11.17
CA PRO A 205 -5.10 -22.11 11.99
C PRO A 205 -5.59 -20.90 11.16
N ILE A 206 -6.84 -20.51 11.41
CA ILE A 206 -7.45 -19.34 10.77
C ILE A 206 -6.84 -18.05 11.34
N SER A 207 -6.53 -17.09 10.47
CA SER A 207 -6.08 -15.75 10.84
C SER A 207 -7.28 -14.86 11.25
N TYR A 208 -7.95 -15.22 12.37
CA TYR A 208 -9.13 -14.52 12.86
C TYR A 208 -8.88 -13.02 13.03
N GLY A 209 -9.78 -12.22 12.49
CA GLY A 209 -9.72 -10.76 12.56
C GLY A 209 -9.04 -10.08 11.38
N LEU A 210 -8.39 -10.84 10.47
CA LEU A 210 -7.62 -10.30 9.36
C LEU A 210 -8.40 -9.29 8.50
N ASN A 211 -9.66 -9.61 8.19
CA ASN A 211 -10.53 -8.84 7.29
C ASN A 211 -11.75 -8.23 8.00
N SER A 212 -11.56 -7.69 9.19
CA SER A 212 -12.67 -7.11 9.97
C SER A 212 -12.22 -5.95 10.84
N LYS A 213 -13.17 -5.06 11.15
CA LYS A 213 -13.06 -4.09 12.24
C LYS A 213 -13.77 -4.66 13.48
N LEU A 214 -13.12 -4.63 14.65
CA LEU A 214 -13.78 -5.02 15.89
C LEU A 214 -14.37 -3.78 16.58
N VAL A 215 -15.67 -3.86 16.88
CA VAL A 215 -16.42 -2.77 17.52
C VAL A 215 -17.14 -3.28 18.76
N LYS A 216 -17.42 -2.36 19.70
CA LYS A 216 -18.27 -2.62 20.84
C LYS A 216 -19.59 -1.90 20.69
N GLU A 217 -20.65 -2.65 20.35
CA GLU A 217 -22.00 -2.15 20.16
C GLU A 217 -22.88 -2.59 21.32
N ASN A 218 -23.47 -1.64 22.07
CA ASN A 218 -24.31 -1.92 23.23
C ASN A 218 -23.65 -2.88 24.25
N GLY A 219 -22.34 -2.74 24.45
CA GLY A 219 -21.56 -3.57 25.37
C GLY A 219 -21.15 -4.94 24.82
N VAL A 220 -21.51 -5.29 23.59
CA VAL A 220 -21.17 -6.56 22.93
C VAL A 220 -20.09 -6.33 21.89
N LEU A 221 -19.04 -7.17 21.92
CA LEU A 221 -18.00 -7.18 20.90
C LEU A 221 -18.51 -7.84 19.62
N LYS A 222 -18.25 -7.19 18.49
CA LYS A 222 -18.74 -7.64 17.18
C LYS A 222 -17.75 -7.29 16.07
N GLU A 223 -17.50 -8.22 15.17
CA GLU A 223 -16.76 -7.96 13.95
C GLU A 223 -17.63 -7.35 12.86
N ARG A 224 -17.17 -6.24 12.26
CA ARG A 224 -17.69 -5.71 11.01
C ARG A 224 -16.78 -6.21 9.88
N VAL A 225 -17.19 -7.32 9.28
CA VAL A 225 -16.39 -8.00 8.24
C VAL A 225 -16.36 -7.18 6.96
N TRP A 226 -15.19 -7.11 6.31
CA TRP A 226 -14.95 -6.42 5.06
C TRP A 226 -15.24 -7.35 3.88
N LYS A 227 -16.44 -7.21 3.33
CA LYS A 227 -16.96 -8.08 2.28
C LYS A 227 -18.11 -7.39 1.52
N VAL A 228 -18.56 -8.01 0.45
CA VAL A 228 -19.84 -7.64 -0.22
C VAL A 228 -20.98 -7.70 0.79
N GLY A 229 -21.80 -6.65 0.86
CA GLY A 229 -22.88 -6.51 1.83
C GLY A 229 -22.42 -6.24 3.27
N GLY A 230 -21.12 -6.12 3.52
CA GLY A 230 -20.53 -5.75 4.80
C GLY A 230 -19.89 -4.37 4.78
N MET A 231 -18.92 -4.16 5.68
CA MET A 231 -18.12 -2.94 5.67
C MET A 231 -17.30 -2.87 4.38
N TYR A 232 -17.18 -1.68 3.78
CA TYR A 232 -16.54 -1.40 2.48
C TYR A 232 -17.22 -2.00 1.26
N SER A 233 -18.47 -2.51 1.35
CA SER A 233 -19.18 -3.14 0.24
C SER A 233 -19.10 -2.38 -1.09
N PRO A 234 -19.33 -1.05 -1.15
CA PRO A 234 -19.30 -0.33 -2.43
C PRO A 234 -17.93 -0.36 -3.14
N ALA A 235 -16.84 -0.42 -2.39
CA ALA A 235 -15.49 -0.56 -2.96
C ALA A 235 -15.22 -2.02 -3.36
N ILE A 236 -15.56 -2.96 -2.48
CA ILE A 236 -15.35 -4.40 -2.70
C ILE A 236 -16.17 -4.91 -3.88
N GLU A 237 -17.41 -4.45 -4.07
CA GLU A 237 -18.23 -4.77 -5.25
C GLU A 237 -17.56 -4.35 -6.57
N LYS A 238 -16.87 -3.19 -6.58
CA LYS A 238 -16.07 -2.75 -7.73
C LYS A 238 -14.83 -3.62 -7.94
N ILE A 239 -14.16 -4.02 -6.85
CA ILE A 239 -13.04 -4.96 -6.91
C ILE A 239 -13.51 -6.27 -7.54
N VAL A 240 -14.60 -6.84 -7.04
CA VAL A 240 -15.21 -8.08 -7.57
C VAL A 240 -15.57 -7.94 -9.05
N TYR A 241 -16.20 -6.84 -9.44
CA TYR A 241 -16.53 -6.58 -10.86
C TYR A 241 -15.29 -6.66 -11.78
N TRP A 242 -14.19 -6.04 -11.38
CA TRP A 242 -12.97 -6.07 -12.17
C TRP A 242 -12.25 -7.42 -12.12
N LEU A 243 -12.30 -8.12 -10.98
CA LEU A 243 -11.78 -9.48 -10.86
C LEU A 243 -12.57 -10.48 -11.74
N GLU A 244 -13.88 -10.33 -11.87
CA GLU A 244 -14.70 -11.13 -12.79
C GLU A 244 -14.30 -10.90 -14.27
N LYS A 245 -13.91 -9.67 -14.65
CA LYS A 245 -13.33 -9.37 -15.96
C LYS A 245 -11.96 -10.02 -16.14
N ALA A 246 -11.11 -9.92 -15.12
CA ALA A 246 -9.79 -10.56 -15.12
C ALA A 246 -9.91 -12.09 -15.26
N GLN A 247 -10.82 -12.71 -14.51
CA GLN A 247 -11.09 -14.14 -14.57
C GLN A 247 -11.51 -14.59 -15.97
N ALA A 248 -12.28 -13.77 -16.70
CA ALA A 248 -12.77 -14.13 -18.04
C ALA A 248 -11.64 -14.27 -19.08
N VAL A 249 -10.52 -13.55 -18.90
CA VAL A 249 -9.37 -13.56 -19.81
C VAL A 249 -8.17 -14.38 -19.30
N ALA A 250 -8.16 -14.71 -18.00
CA ALA A 250 -7.09 -15.48 -17.38
C ALA A 250 -7.11 -16.94 -17.85
N ALA A 251 -5.92 -17.53 -18.00
CA ALA A 251 -5.73 -18.96 -18.21
C ALA A 251 -5.66 -19.70 -16.85
N GLU A 252 -5.77 -21.05 -16.88
CA GLU A 252 -5.49 -21.86 -15.69
C GLU A 252 -3.97 -21.91 -15.40
N PRO A 253 -3.54 -21.97 -14.14
CA PRO A 253 -4.36 -22.09 -12.92
C PRO A 253 -4.86 -20.75 -12.37
N GLN A 254 -4.44 -19.62 -12.90
CA GLN A 254 -4.74 -18.29 -12.38
C GLN A 254 -6.25 -17.98 -12.41
N LYS A 255 -6.96 -18.46 -13.41
CA LYS A 255 -8.42 -18.33 -13.51
C LYS A 255 -9.15 -18.90 -12.28
N SER A 256 -8.76 -20.09 -11.85
CA SER A 256 -9.30 -20.74 -10.65
C SER A 256 -8.92 -19.97 -9.37
N ASN A 257 -7.72 -19.41 -9.33
CA ASN A 257 -7.27 -18.57 -8.21
C ASN A 257 -8.08 -17.28 -8.07
N ILE A 258 -8.33 -16.60 -9.18
CA ILE A 258 -9.17 -15.40 -9.19
C ILE A 258 -10.59 -15.75 -8.70
N ALA A 259 -11.13 -16.93 -9.07
CA ALA A 259 -12.44 -17.38 -8.56
C ALA A 259 -12.47 -17.52 -7.03
N ALA A 260 -11.43 -18.10 -6.42
CA ALA A 260 -11.34 -18.22 -4.97
C ALA A 260 -11.26 -16.86 -4.28
N LEU A 261 -10.52 -15.91 -4.85
CA LEU A 261 -10.44 -14.54 -4.34
C LEU A 261 -11.79 -13.80 -4.44
N ILE A 262 -12.53 -13.98 -5.53
CA ILE A 262 -13.88 -13.43 -5.70
C ILE A 262 -14.81 -13.99 -4.62
N GLU A 263 -14.75 -15.29 -4.35
CA GLU A 263 -15.57 -15.93 -3.32
C GLU A 263 -15.23 -15.40 -1.93
N TYR A 264 -13.95 -15.23 -1.62
CA TYR A 264 -13.50 -14.56 -0.40
C TYR A 264 -14.12 -13.17 -0.23
N TYR A 265 -14.06 -12.33 -1.24
CA TYR A 265 -14.66 -10.98 -1.17
C TYR A 265 -16.19 -11.01 -1.03
N LYS A 266 -16.86 -12.00 -1.60
CA LYS A 266 -18.31 -12.17 -1.49
C LYS A 266 -18.72 -12.65 -0.10
N THR A 267 -18.01 -13.60 0.47
CA THR A 267 -18.38 -14.25 1.73
C THR A 267 -17.72 -13.64 2.96
N GLY A 268 -16.50 -13.13 2.81
CA GLY A 268 -15.62 -12.74 3.91
C GLY A 268 -15.01 -13.93 4.65
N ASP A 269 -15.15 -15.14 4.12
CA ASP A 269 -14.65 -16.37 4.72
C ASP A 269 -13.12 -16.46 4.56
N LEU A 270 -12.40 -16.53 5.67
CA LEU A 270 -10.95 -16.62 5.67
C LEU A 270 -10.43 -17.96 5.12
N ARG A 271 -11.22 -19.03 5.13
CA ARG A 271 -10.86 -20.29 4.46
C ARG A 271 -10.85 -20.15 2.93
N GLU A 272 -11.71 -19.30 2.36
CA GLU A 272 -11.63 -18.97 0.95
C GLU A 272 -10.36 -18.18 0.61
N PHE A 273 -9.95 -17.30 1.55
CA PHE A 273 -8.68 -16.59 1.42
C PHE A 273 -7.47 -17.53 1.51
N ASP A 274 -7.50 -18.50 2.42
CA ASP A 274 -6.48 -19.57 2.49
C ASP A 274 -6.42 -20.38 1.19
N ARG A 275 -7.58 -20.73 0.60
CA ARG A 275 -7.66 -21.43 -0.69
C ARG A 275 -7.02 -20.62 -1.82
N TYR A 276 -7.31 -19.32 -1.88
CA TYR A 276 -6.66 -18.40 -2.82
C TYR A 276 -5.15 -18.39 -2.63
N ASN A 277 -4.67 -18.24 -1.41
CA ASN A 277 -3.24 -18.20 -1.08
C ASN A 277 -2.51 -19.50 -1.47
N ILE A 278 -3.08 -20.66 -1.17
CA ILE A 278 -2.54 -21.97 -1.54
C ILE A 278 -2.45 -22.11 -3.06
N GLY A 279 -3.51 -21.71 -3.77
CA GLY A 279 -3.55 -21.74 -5.22
C GLY A 279 -2.52 -20.78 -5.83
N TRP A 280 -2.36 -19.59 -5.27
CA TRP A 280 -1.38 -18.60 -5.70
C TRP A 280 0.06 -19.11 -5.56
N VAL A 281 0.40 -19.74 -4.42
CA VAL A 281 1.73 -20.36 -4.22
C VAL A 281 2.00 -21.51 -5.22
N LYS A 282 0.96 -22.26 -5.59
CA LYS A 282 1.07 -23.37 -6.56
C LYS A 282 1.22 -22.88 -8.01
N ASP A 283 0.85 -21.64 -8.30
CA ASP A 283 0.96 -21.09 -9.65
C ASP A 283 2.41 -20.69 -9.97
N THR A 284 3.11 -21.60 -10.61
CA THR A 284 4.50 -21.38 -11.03
C THR A 284 4.63 -21.04 -12.52
N VAL A 285 3.51 -21.00 -13.26
CA VAL A 285 3.53 -20.89 -14.73
C VAL A 285 2.97 -19.58 -15.27
N SER A 286 2.14 -18.88 -14.52
CA SER A 286 1.56 -17.62 -14.96
C SER A 286 2.63 -16.54 -15.11
N ASN A 287 2.60 -15.84 -16.26
CA ASN A 287 3.51 -14.75 -16.55
C ASN A 287 3.08 -13.43 -15.87
N VAL A 288 1.77 -13.14 -15.90
CA VAL A 288 1.16 -12.05 -15.13
C VAL A 288 0.82 -12.57 -13.75
N ASP A 289 1.12 -11.78 -12.72
CA ASP A 289 0.82 -12.13 -11.34
C ASP A 289 0.28 -10.93 -10.57
N PHE A 290 -0.36 -11.18 -9.44
CA PHE A 290 -0.97 -10.11 -8.66
C PHE A 290 -1.16 -10.50 -7.19
N VAL A 291 -1.19 -9.49 -6.34
CA VAL A 291 -1.69 -9.55 -4.96
C VAL A 291 -2.88 -8.61 -4.87
N ASN A 292 -3.96 -9.02 -4.24
CA ASN A 292 -5.13 -8.17 -4.02
C ASN A 292 -5.89 -8.68 -2.80
N GLY A 293 -5.99 -7.88 -1.76
CA GLY A 293 -6.66 -8.31 -0.53
C GLY A 293 -6.29 -7.51 0.70
N PHE A 294 -6.71 -8.04 1.84
CA PHE A 294 -6.28 -7.59 3.17
C PHE A 294 -5.09 -8.47 3.56
N ILE A 295 -3.89 -7.93 3.44
CA ILE A 295 -2.64 -8.72 3.38
C ILE A 295 -1.74 -8.46 4.59
N GLU A 296 -1.25 -7.22 4.75
CA GLU A 296 -0.20 -6.89 5.70
C GLU A 296 -0.76 -6.33 7.01
N ASP A 297 -0.31 -6.87 8.13
CA ASP A 297 -0.82 -6.55 9.45
C ASP A 297 0.03 -5.54 10.26
N TYR A 298 1.10 -5.01 9.66
CA TYR A 298 1.99 -4.02 10.33
C TYR A 298 1.28 -2.71 10.71
N GLY A 299 0.15 -2.40 10.08
CA GLY A 299 -0.68 -1.23 10.38
C GLY A 299 -1.56 -1.39 11.62
N ASP A 300 -1.66 -2.60 12.16
CA ASP A 300 -2.38 -2.90 13.40
C ASP A 300 -1.40 -3.01 14.57
N PRO A 301 -1.62 -2.27 15.68
CA PRO A 301 -0.75 -2.37 16.85
C PRO A 301 -0.68 -3.77 17.47
N LEU A 302 -1.66 -4.64 17.20
CA LEU A 302 -1.69 -6.01 17.68
C LEU A 302 -1.32 -7.04 16.60
N GLY A 303 -0.95 -6.60 15.38
CA GLY A 303 -0.56 -7.48 14.28
C GLY A 303 -1.66 -8.47 13.89
N ARG A 304 -2.92 -8.04 13.85
CA ARG A 304 -4.06 -8.93 13.63
C ARG A 304 -4.95 -8.52 12.45
N LYS A 305 -5.11 -7.20 12.28
CA LYS A 305 -5.93 -6.63 11.21
C LYS A 305 -5.06 -6.29 10.02
N ALA A 306 -5.46 -6.75 8.85
CA ALA A 306 -4.66 -6.49 7.65
C ALA A 306 -5.09 -5.23 6.90
N SER A 307 -4.11 -4.44 6.47
CA SER A 307 -4.31 -3.35 5.53
C SER A 307 -4.59 -3.90 4.13
N TRP A 308 -5.40 -3.14 3.39
CA TRP A 308 -5.70 -3.48 2.00
C TRP A 308 -4.54 -3.10 1.08
N GLU A 309 -4.15 -4.03 0.21
CA GLU A 309 -3.16 -3.79 -0.81
C GLU A 309 -3.50 -4.45 -2.15
N GLY A 310 -2.90 -3.93 -3.22
CA GLY A 310 -2.99 -4.49 -4.55
C GLY A 310 -1.70 -4.26 -5.33
N ILE A 311 -1.12 -5.35 -5.83
CA ILE A 311 0.05 -5.32 -6.70
C ILE A 311 -0.32 -6.04 -7.99
N VAL A 312 0.08 -5.49 -9.13
CA VAL A 312 -0.02 -6.17 -10.43
C VAL A 312 1.34 -6.12 -11.10
N ASN A 313 1.80 -7.26 -11.57
CA ASN A 313 3.12 -7.41 -12.13
C ASN A 313 3.15 -8.48 -13.23
N PHE A 314 4.28 -8.59 -13.93
CA PHE A 314 4.59 -9.69 -14.83
C PHE A 314 6.08 -10.01 -14.78
N MET A 315 6.45 -11.23 -15.18
CA MET A 315 7.83 -11.71 -15.08
C MET A 315 8.79 -10.92 -15.98
N ASP A 316 9.91 -10.48 -15.40
CA ASP A 316 11.11 -10.10 -16.16
C ASP A 316 11.93 -11.35 -16.46
N LYS A 317 11.73 -11.93 -17.64
CA LYS A 317 12.34 -13.21 -18.03
C LYS A 317 13.86 -13.18 -18.04
N GLU A 318 14.46 -12.04 -18.43
CA GLU A 318 15.91 -11.89 -18.44
C GLU A 318 16.47 -11.84 -17.03
N ALA A 319 15.83 -11.09 -16.14
CA ALA A 319 16.21 -11.02 -14.74
C ALA A 319 15.97 -12.35 -14.00
N CYS A 320 14.89 -13.08 -14.32
CA CYS A 320 14.65 -14.44 -13.81
C CYS A 320 15.79 -15.38 -14.16
N HIS A 321 16.25 -15.36 -15.41
CA HIS A 321 17.39 -16.19 -15.83
C HIS A 321 18.67 -15.86 -15.04
N ARG A 322 18.95 -14.59 -14.76
CA ARG A 322 20.09 -14.21 -13.89
C ARG A 322 19.94 -14.77 -12.46
N THR A 323 18.72 -14.79 -11.94
CA THR A 323 18.42 -15.34 -10.61
C THR A 323 18.56 -16.85 -10.57
N GLU A 324 18.17 -17.55 -11.63
CA GLU A 324 18.38 -19.00 -11.78
C GLU A 324 19.87 -19.34 -11.71
N VAL A 325 20.73 -18.62 -12.43
CA VAL A 325 22.19 -18.81 -12.38
C VAL A 325 22.73 -18.64 -10.95
N ILE A 326 22.24 -17.65 -10.19
CA ILE A 326 22.63 -17.45 -8.79
C ILE A 326 22.14 -18.63 -7.93
N SER A 327 20.90 -19.05 -8.13
CA SER A 327 20.28 -20.16 -7.40
C SER A 327 21.00 -21.49 -7.62
N ASP A 328 21.39 -21.77 -8.85
CA ASP A 328 22.15 -22.99 -9.22
C ASP A 328 23.52 -23.03 -8.57
N ASN A 329 24.10 -21.88 -8.25
CA ASN A 329 25.37 -21.74 -7.56
C ASN A 329 25.23 -21.52 -6.04
N ALA A 330 24.06 -21.76 -5.46
CA ALA A 330 23.81 -21.48 -4.02
C ALA A 330 24.77 -22.23 -3.09
N GLN A 331 25.12 -23.48 -3.40
CA GLN A 331 26.10 -24.24 -2.61
C GLN A 331 27.47 -23.58 -2.63
N TRP A 332 27.90 -23.08 -3.80
CA TRP A 332 29.18 -22.37 -3.91
C TRP A 332 29.21 -21.13 -3.02
N PHE A 333 28.12 -20.36 -2.98
CA PHE A 333 28.02 -19.18 -2.12
C PHE A 333 28.05 -19.55 -0.63
N GLU A 334 27.38 -20.64 -0.22
CA GLU A 334 27.42 -21.14 1.16
C GLU A 334 28.85 -21.53 1.57
N ASP A 335 29.52 -22.32 0.70
CA ASP A 335 30.86 -22.82 0.96
C ASP A 335 31.93 -21.72 1.06
N HIS A 336 31.71 -20.60 0.34
CA HIS A 336 32.62 -19.43 0.31
C HIS A 336 32.12 -18.27 1.16
N SER A 337 31.02 -18.45 1.92
CA SER A 337 30.51 -17.39 2.80
C SER A 337 31.51 -17.07 3.93
N PRO A 338 31.48 -15.83 4.50
CA PRO A 338 32.33 -15.46 5.64
C PRO A 338 31.87 -16.11 6.95
N VAL A 339 30.90 -17.01 6.91
CA VAL A 339 30.40 -17.76 8.08
C VAL A 339 31.38 -18.86 8.45
N ALA A 340 31.63 -19.04 9.77
CA ALA A 340 32.51 -20.10 10.25
C ALA A 340 32.01 -21.48 9.77
N PRO A 341 32.90 -22.42 9.37
CA PRO A 341 32.52 -23.70 8.78
C PRO A 341 31.51 -24.51 9.61
N ALA A 342 31.58 -24.43 10.95
CA ALA A 342 30.66 -25.14 11.86
C ALA A 342 29.18 -24.69 11.72
N TYR A 343 28.92 -23.53 11.11
CA TYR A 343 27.57 -22.98 10.91
C TYR A 343 27.13 -23.00 9.43
N ARG A 344 27.99 -23.49 8.53
CA ARG A 344 27.63 -23.64 7.12
C ARG A 344 26.74 -24.86 6.94
N LYS A 345 25.78 -24.76 6.03
CA LYS A 345 24.91 -25.88 5.67
C LYS A 345 25.66 -26.83 4.73
N GLU A 346 25.67 -28.10 5.05
CA GLU A 346 26.29 -29.15 4.20
C GLU A 346 25.63 -29.21 2.82
N LYS A 347 24.33 -28.92 2.74
CA LYS A 347 23.58 -28.91 1.49
C LYS A 347 22.63 -27.72 1.45
N VAL A 348 22.82 -26.88 0.46
CA VAL A 348 21.96 -25.73 0.17
C VAL A 348 21.16 -26.01 -1.08
N LYS A 349 19.86 -25.73 -1.02
CA LYS A 349 19.00 -25.67 -2.18
C LYS A 349 18.84 -24.18 -2.56
N GLY A 350 19.07 -23.86 -3.83
CA GLY A 350 18.92 -22.49 -4.31
C GLY A 350 17.51 -21.95 -4.09
N VAL A 351 17.40 -20.65 -3.92
CA VAL A 351 16.11 -19.97 -3.72
C VAL A 351 15.36 -19.90 -5.04
N SER A 352 14.13 -20.36 -5.08
CA SER A 352 13.23 -20.06 -6.20
C SER A 352 12.76 -18.62 -6.07
N ALA A 353 13.27 -17.74 -6.92
CA ALA A 353 12.86 -16.33 -6.93
C ALA A 353 12.44 -15.93 -8.34
N LYS A 354 11.23 -15.35 -8.45
CA LYS A 354 10.79 -14.70 -9.69
C LYS A 354 11.14 -13.21 -9.59
N VAL A 355 11.72 -12.69 -10.65
CA VAL A 355 11.94 -11.25 -10.82
C VAL A 355 10.79 -10.69 -11.64
N ILE A 356 10.20 -9.61 -11.19
CA ILE A 356 8.97 -9.08 -11.76
C ILE A 356 9.08 -7.60 -12.10
N THR A 357 8.43 -7.20 -13.19
CA THR A 357 8.16 -5.80 -13.53
C THR A 357 6.80 -5.41 -12.97
N VAL A 358 6.78 -4.40 -12.12
CA VAL A 358 5.53 -3.90 -11.51
C VAL A 358 4.79 -3.01 -12.51
N ALA A 359 3.52 -3.33 -12.75
CA ALA A 359 2.60 -2.53 -13.56
C ALA A 359 1.72 -1.60 -12.71
N MET A 360 1.35 -2.01 -11.49
CA MET A 360 0.51 -1.25 -10.57
C MET A 360 0.85 -1.57 -9.12
N LEU A 361 0.89 -0.54 -8.29
CA LEU A 361 0.92 -0.62 -6.83
C LEU A 361 -0.27 0.18 -6.27
N GLY A 362 -0.97 -0.39 -5.33
CA GLY A 362 -2.11 0.23 -4.67
C GLY A 362 -2.21 -0.16 -3.20
N GLY A 363 -2.95 0.62 -2.43
CA GLY A 363 -3.12 0.36 -1.02
C GLY A 363 -1.83 0.52 -0.23
N ASP A 364 -1.53 -0.41 0.66
CA ASP A 364 -0.37 -0.34 1.57
C ASP A 364 0.99 -0.44 0.87
N CYS A 365 1.03 -1.00 -0.35
CA CYS A 365 2.21 -1.00 -1.21
C CYS A 365 2.61 0.39 -1.73
N TYR A 366 1.78 1.40 -1.53
CA TYR A 366 2.02 2.78 -1.92
C TYR A 366 1.86 3.70 -0.70
N PRO A 367 2.81 4.60 -0.41
CA PRO A 367 4.03 4.94 -1.16
C PRO A 367 5.25 4.07 -0.81
N SER A 368 5.13 3.19 0.17
CA SER A 368 6.23 2.31 0.62
C SER A 368 6.30 1.07 -0.25
N THR A 369 6.87 1.20 -1.45
CA THR A 369 7.02 0.09 -2.38
C THR A 369 7.87 -1.03 -1.77
N PRO A 370 7.37 -2.29 -1.67
CA PRO A 370 8.17 -3.41 -1.22
C PRO A 370 9.31 -3.71 -2.21
N ILE A 371 10.46 -4.15 -1.73
CA ILE A 371 11.58 -4.61 -2.57
C ILE A 371 11.40 -6.09 -2.91
N GLY A 372 10.72 -6.83 -2.05
CA GLY A 372 10.44 -8.24 -2.20
C GLY A 372 9.09 -8.60 -1.61
N ILE A 373 8.47 -9.66 -2.13
CA ILE A 373 7.21 -10.21 -1.66
C ILE A 373 7.49 -11.62 -1.16
N ASN A 374 7.09 -11.91 0.08
CA ASN A 374 7.17 -13.25 0.66
C ASN A 374 5.83 -13.59 1.31
N LEU A 375 4.88 -13.95 0.48
CA LEU A 375 3.50 -14.25 0.83
C LEU A 375 3.18 -15.74 0.57
N PRO A 376 2.12 -16.28 1.14
CA PRO A 376 1.25 -15.69 2.17
C PRO A 376 1.91 -15.61 3.54
N ASN A 377 1.35 -14.75 4.44
CA ASN A 377 1.88 -14.56 5.79
C ASN A 377 1.64 -15.78 6.72
N ALA A 378 0.61 -16.58 6.44
CA ALA A 378 0.34 -17.82 7.17
C ALA A 378 1.35 -18.92 6.79
N ASP A 379 2.28 -19.25 7.69
CA ASP A 379 3.36 -20.23 7.46
C ASP A 379 2.87 -21.61 7.00
N TRP A 380 1.77 -22.10 7.59
CA TRP A 380 1.22 -23.39 7.24
C TRP A 380 0.76 -23.45 5.77
N SER A 381 0.19 -22.39 5.23
CA SER A 381 -0.26 -22.34 3.84
C SER A 381 0.90 -22.36 2.84
N ARG A 382 2.08 -21.87 3.24
CA ARG A 382 3.32 -22.00 2.46
C ARG A 382 3.89 -23.42 2.52
N SER A 383 3.83 -24.07 3.68
CA SER A 383 4.43 -25.37 3.93
C SER A 383 3.66 -26.54 3.29
N THR A 384 2.35 -26.41 3.08
CA THR A 384 1.51 -27.44 2.45
C THR A 384 1.82 -27.69 0.99
N THR A 385 2.59 -26.82 0.33
CA THR A 385 2.75 -26.82 -1.12
C THR A 385 4.15 -27.15 -1.61
N SER A 386 5.19 -27.03 -0.78
CA SER A 386 6.56 -27.31 -1.17
C SER A 386 7.47 -27.40 0.06
N PRO A 387 8.55 -28.21 0.04
CA PRO A 387 9.61 -28.14 1.04
C PRO A 387 10.43 -26.84 0.97
N MET A 388 9.97 -25.80 0.24
CA MET A 388 10.66 -24.53 0.07
C MET A 388 9.71 -23.33 0.06
N PRO A 389 9.99 -22.29 0.85
CA PRO A 389 9.31 -21.00 0.69
C PRO A 389 9.65 -20.44 -0.70
N THR A 390 8.61 -20.15 -1.48
CA THR A 390 8.77 -19.41 -2.74
C THR A 390 8.93 -17.93 -2.37
N THR A 391 10.17 -17.46 -2.37
CA THR A 391 10.44 -16.03 -2.15
C THR A 391 10.34 -15.34 -3.51
N TRP A 392 9.40 -14.42 -3.64
CA TRP A 392 9.30 -13.53 -4.79
C TRP A 392 10.18 -12.31 -4.52
N LEU A 393 11.26 -12.17 -5.26
CA LEU A 393 12.05 -10.94 -5.26
C LEU A 393 11.42 -9.96 -6.24
N LEU A 394 10.78 -8.93 -5.70
CA LEU A 394 10.48 -7.71 -6.43
C LEU A 394 11.81 -7.03 -6.77
N THR A 395 12.34 -7.24 -7.93
CA THR A 395 13.17 -6.24 -8.54
C THR A 395 12.23 -5.36 -9.34
N ALA A 396 11.77 -4.27 -8.74
CA ALA A 396 11.53 -3.12 -9.57
C ALA A 396 12.88 -2.86 -10.25
N THR A 397 13.03 -3.33 -11.48
CA THR A 397 14.21 -2.99 -12.27
C THR A 397 14.09 -1.51 -12.51
N VAL A 398 14.65 -0.74 -11.58
CA VAL A 398 14.99 0.64 -11.87
C VAL A 398 16.04 0.51 -12.96
N SER A 399 15.60 0.62 -14.19
CA SER A 399 16.51 0.96 -15.27
C SER A 399 17.38 2.08 -14.72
N THR A 400 18.70 2.01 -14.89
CA THR A 400 19.66 3.04 -14.45
C THR A 400 19.36 4.42 -15.03
N ARG A 401 18.25 4.58 -15.73
CA ARG A 401 17.65 5.82 -16.21
C ARG A 401 16.41 6.28 -15.44
N SER A 402 15.92 5.51 -14.46
CA SER A 402 14.75 5.86 -13.66
C SER A 402 15.01 5.57 -12.20
N SER A 403 15.31 6.57 -11.40
CA SER A 403 15.37 6.42 -9.96
C SER A 403 13.94 6.36 -9.41
N CYS A 404 13.49 5.19 -8.97
CA CYS A 404 12.30 5.07 -8.12
C CYS A 404 12.42 5.99 -6.92
N CYS A 405 11.30 6.55 -6.46
CA CYS A 405 11.22 7.21 -5.18
C CYS A 405 11.50 6.20 -4.06
N VAL A 406 12.76 5.96 -3.77
CA VAL A 406 13.15 5.51 -2.45
C VAL A 406 13.15 6.79 -1.61
N PRO A 407 12.34 6.91 -0.54
CA PRO A 407 12.50 8.00 0.41
C PRO A 407 13.95 7.97 0.87
N GLY A 408 14.62 9.12 0.80
CA GLY A 408 16.03 9.20 1.07
C GLY A 408 16.37 8.58 2.43
N ILE A 409 17.23 7.59 2.41
CA ILE A 409 18.00 7.22 3.58
C ILE A 409 18.93 8.42 3.80
N ALA A 410 18.47 9.36 4.61
CA ALA A 410 19.33 10.36 5.19
C ALA A 410 20.28 9.62 6.15
N ARG A 411 21.57 9.76 5.91
CA ARG A 411 22.62 9.39 6.88
C ARG A 411 22.50 10.24 8.13
#